data_8a1f78c085fc4adee9c187ec90f353ff
#
_entry.id   8a1f78c085fc4adee9c187ec90f353ff
#
_cell.length_a   1.000
_cell.length_b   1.000
_cell.length_c   1.000
_cell.angle_alpha   90.00
_cell.angle_beta   90.00
_cell.angle_gamma   90.00
#
_symmetry.space_group_name_H-M   'P 1'
#
loop_
_entity.id
_entity.type
_entity.pdbx_description
1 polymer ?
#
loop_
_entity_poly.entity_id
_entity_poly.type
_entity_poly.pdbx_seq_one_letter_code
_entity_poly.pdbx_strand_id
1 'polypeptide(L)'
;MLSALIYFAVIGVVFFIFGRVMPKDRIDPRAFPFRLYAFEKDGAVYRSLLVHRWQNHVPDMSRILPHMMPEKKLGTHFDLQTVQVLLEENCTAELIHWLLCVAGLFCLKLCPGMGGVVLYALYFLGNLPYIIIQRYNRPKLIRLQERLQQREVRKGACVCVF
;
A
#
# COMPACT_ATOMS: atom_id res chain seq x y z
N MET A 1 -25.87 -14.63 3.36
CA MET A 1 -24.59 -14.42 4.07
C MET A 1 -23.43 -15.25 3.47
N LEU A 2 -23.59 -16.56 3.30
CA LEU A 2 -22.53 -17.39 2.71
C LEU A 2 -22.09 -16.91 1.31
N SER A 3 -23.04 -16.56 0.44
CA SER A 3 -22.76 -15.99 -0.89
C SER A 3 -21.92 -14.71 -0.86
N ALA A 4 -22.17 -13.84 0.12
CA ALA A 4 -21.39 -12.61 0.29
C ALA A 4 -19.96 -12.90 0.81
N LEU A 5 -19.77 -13.88 1.67
CA LEU A 5 -18.44 -14.30 2.14
C LEU A 5 -17.63 -14.94 0.99
N ILE A 6 -18.27 -15.80 0.19
CA ILE A 6 -17.64 -16.36 -1.01
C ILE A 6 -17.25 -15.24 -1.99
N TYR A 7 -18.15 -14.28 -2.19
CA TYR A 7 -17.86 -13.12 -3.03
C TYR A 7 -16.63 -12.35 -2.56
N PHE A 8 -16.50 -12.05 -1.26
CA PHE A 8 -15.31 -11.38 -0.71
C PHE A 8 -14.04 -12.19 -0.92
N ALA A 9 -14.09 -13.50 -0.77
CA ALA A 9 -12.94 -14.36 -1.06
C ALA A 9 -12.56 -14.29 -2.54
N VAL A 10 -13.53 -14.36 -3.45
CA VAL A 10 -13.29 -14.29 -4.90
C VAL A 10 -12.70 -12.95 -5.31
N ILE A 11 -13.28 -11.82 -4.89
CA ILE A 11 -12.72 -10.50 -5.23
C ILE A 11 -11.32 -10.32 -4.62
N GLY A 12 -11.07 -10.86 -3.43
CA GLY A 12 -9.75 -10.86 -2.81
C GLY A 12 -8.70 -11.54 -3.69
N VAL A 13 -8.99 -12.73 -4.22
CA VAL A 13 -8.11 -13.45 -5.15
C VAL A 13 -7.95 -12.70 -6.47
N VAL A 14 -9.05 -12.22 -7.05
CA VAL A 14 -9.01 -11.48 -8.32
C VAL A 14 -8.14 -10.22 -8.21
N PHE A 15 -8.34 -9.41 -7.19
CA PHE A 15 -7.55 -8.18 -7.01
C PHE A 15 -6.10 -8.46 -6.56
N PHE A 16 -5.85 -9.56 -5.86
CA PHE A 16 -4.49 -10.02 -5.60
C PHE A 16 -3.75 -10.32 -6.91
N ILE A 17 -4.36 -11.11 -7.81
CA ILE A 17 -3.78 -11.42 -9.13
C ILE A 17 -3.62 -10.12 -9.95
N PHE A 18 -4.64 -9.26 -9.97
CA PHE A 18 -4.59 -7.98 -10.67
C PHE A 18 -3.39 -7.13 -10.24
N GLY A 19 -3.14 -7.01 -8.93
CA GLY A 19 -1.99 -6.25 -8.42
C GLY A 19 -0.63 -6.86 -8.76
N ARG A 20 -0.58 -8.15 -9.10
CA ARG A 20 0.65 -8.82 -9.55
C ARG A 20 0.92 -8.60 -11.04
N VAL A 21 -0.13 -8.54 -11.85
CA VAL A 21 -0.05 -8.41 -13.31
C VAL A 21 0.01 -6.94 -13.76
N MET A 22 -0.50 -6.01 -12.93
CA MET A 22 -0.55 -4.59 -13.25
C MET A 22 0.87 -4.02 -13.51
N PRO A 23 1.07 -3.29 -14.62
CA PRO A 23 2.35 -2.63 -14.91
C PRO A 23 2.62 -1.51 -13.89
N LYS A 24 3.65 -1.70 -13.08
CA LYS A 24 3.96 -0.81 -11.95
C LYS A 24 4.75 0.42 -12.37
N ASP A 25 5.42 0.35 -13.52
CA ASP A 25 6.18 1.45 -14.15
C ASP A 25 5.32 2.69 -14.45
N ARG A 26 3.99 2.52 -14.55
CA ARG A 26 3.02 3.60 -14.76
C ARG A 26 2.53 4.27 -13.47
N ILE A 27 2.97 3.78 -12.32
CA ILE A 27 2.53 4.30 -11.02
C ILE A 27 3.47 5.42 -10.58
N ASP A 28 2.95 6.66 -10.54
CA ASP A 28 3.65 7.79 -9.94
C ASP A 28 3.15 8.02 -8.51
N PRO A 29 4.01 7.79 -7.48
CA PRO A 29 3.64 8.02 -6.08
C PRO A 29 3.31 9.49 -5.74
N ARG A 30 3.71 10.44 -6.61
CA ARG A 30 3.48 11.88 -6.43
C ARG A 30 2.26 12.39 -7.18
N ALA A 31 1.68 11.58 -8.08
CA ALA A 31 0.48 11.92 -8.83
C ALA A 31 -0.81 11.47 -8.11
N PHE A 32 -1.95 12.02 -8.56
CA PHE A 32 -3.26 11.51 -8.14
C PHE A 32 -3.44 10.03 -8.61
N PRO A 33 -4.00 9.15 -7.77
CA PRO A 33 -4.61 9.35 -6.45
C PRO A 33 -3.61 9.22 -5.27
N PHE A 34 -2.35 8.90 -5.54
CA PHE A 34 -1.36 8.50 -4.54
C PHE A 34 -0.68 9.67 -3.83
N ARG A 35 -0.74 10.87 -4.40
CA ARG A 35 -0.12 12.06 -3.80
C ARG A 35 -0.55 12.27 -2.35
N LEU A 36 0.35 12.81 -1.55
CA LEU A 36 0.02 13.24 -0.20
C LEU A 36 -0.89 14.47 -0.24
N TYR A 37 -1.91 14.45 0.57
CA TYR A 37 -2.83 15.57 0.71
C TYR A 37 -2.38 16.49 1.84
N ALA A 38 -2.71 17.78 1.74
CA ALA A 38 -2.31 18.79 2.74
C ALA A 38 -2.74 18.43 4.17
N PHE A 39 -3.91 17.80 4.35
CA PHE A 39 -4.40 17.38 5.66
C PHE A 39 -3.55 16.27 6.31
N GLU A 40 -2.82 15.50 5.52
CA GLU A 40 -1.99 14.40 6.03
C GLU A 40 -0.69 14.89 6.67
N LYS A 41 -0.31 16.18 6.46
CA LYS A 41 0.87 16.83 7.05
C LYS A 41 2.12 15.94 6.96
N ASP A 42 2.43 15.45 5.78
CA ASP A 42 3.56 14.53 5.54
C ASP A 42 3.54 13.26 6.42
N GLY A 43 2.36 12.76 6.70
CA GLY A 43 2.16 11.56 7.51
C GLY A 43 2.11 11.81 9.03
N ALA A 44 2.07 13.08 9.48
CA ALA A 44 1.97 13.41 10.90
C ALA A 44 0.64 12.92 11.50
N VAL A 45 -0.47 13.02 10.75
CA VAL A 45 -1.79 12.51 11.16
C VAL A 45 -1.72 11.00 11.50
N TYR A 46 -1.01 10.23 10.71
CA TYR A 46 -0.87 8.79 10.94
C TYR A 46 0.03 8.46 12.14
N ARG A 47 0.94 9.36 12.52
CA ARG A 47 1.71 9.23 13.76
C ARG A 47 0.84 9.43 15.01
N SER A 48 -0.10 10.36 14.96
CA SER A 48 -1.07 10.55 16.06
C SER A 48 -2.01 9.35 16.21
N LEU A 49 -2.28 8.60 15.13
CA LEU A 49 -2.99 7.33 15.16
C LEU A 49 -2.12 6.16 15.65
N LEU A 50 -0.89 6.43 16.09
CA LEU A 50 0.07 5.42 16.59
C LEU A 50 0.33 4.26 15.61
N VAL A 51 0.24 4.52 14.29
CA VAL A 51 0.41 3.51 13.24
C VAL A 51 1.72 2.74 13.42
N HIS A 52 2.80 3.40 13.86
CA HIS A 52 4.10 2.79 14.12
C HIS A 52 4.06 1.66 15.17
N ARG A 53 3.06 1.67 16.09
CA ARG A 53 2.93 0.65 17.13
C ARG A 53 2.20 -0.60 16.64
N TRP A 54 1.13 -0.41 15.84
CA TRP A 54 0.27 -1.53 15.48
C TRP A 54 0.47 -2.05 14.03
N GLN A 55 1.15 -1.31 13.15
CA GLN A 55 1.36 -1.74 11.76
C GLN A 55 2.01 -3.13 11.63
N ASN A 56 2.88 -3.50 12.58
CA ASN A 56 3.57 -4.79 12.56
C ASN A 56 2.70 -5.97 13.04
N HIS A 57 1.53 -5.69 13.62
CA HIS A 57 0.57 -6.70 14.06
C HIS A 57 -0.47 -7.02 12.98
N VAL A 58 -0.58 -6.16 11.95
CA VAL A 58 -1.46 -6.41 10.82
C VAL A 58 -0.86 -7.52 9.95
N PRO A 59 -1.65 -8.55 9.56
CA PRO A 59 -1.17 -9.61 8.68
C PRO A 59 -0.62 -9.03 7.37
N ASP A 60 0.62 -9.34 7.06
CA ASP A 60 1.27 -8.91 5.81
C ASP A 60 1.40 -10.13 4.89
N MET A 61 0.81 -10.04 3.69
CA MET A 61 0.88 -11.10 2.68
C MET A 61 2.33 -11.41 2.26
N SER A 62 3.25 -10.43 2.35
CA SER A 62 4.67 -10.69 2.08
C SER A 62 5.32 -11.64 3.10
N ARG A 63 4.77 -11.72 4.32
CA ARG A 63 5.20 -12.70 5.33
C ARG A 63 4.57 -14.08 5.13
N ILE A 64 3.35 -14.12 4.56
CA ILE A 64 2.60 -15.36 4.31
C ILE A 64 3.11 -16.03 3.02
N LEU A 65 3.48 -15.23 2.00
CA LEU A 65 3.95 -15.68 0.70
C LEU A 65 5.31 -15.03 0.36
N PRO A 66 6.39 -15.36 1.09
CA PRO A 66 7.69 -14.70 0.93
C PRO A 66 8.30 -14.90 -0.47
N HIS A 67 8.01 -16.02 -1.13
CA HIS A 67 8.50 -16.29 -2.49
C HIS A 67 7.79 -15.49 -3.59
N MET A 68 6.63 -14.89 -3.29
CA MET A 68 5.83 -14.14 -4.26
C MET A 68 5.96 -12.63 -4.10
N MET A 69 6.52 -12.15 -2.99
CA MET A 69 6.70 -10.72 -2.71
C MET A 69 8.11 -10.46 -2.20
N PRO A 70 8.83 -9.42 -2.71
CA PRO A 70 10.11 -9.03 -2.13
C PRO A 70 9.92 -8.70 -0.65
N GLU A 71 10.83 -9.18 0.19
CA GLU A 71 10.80 -8.85 1.62
C GLU A 71 10.88 -7.33 1.78
N LYS A 72 9.84 -6.75 2.41
CA LYS A 72 9.80 -5.32 2.78
C LYS A 72 10.75 -4.98 3.94
N LYS A 73 11.59 -5.93 4.35
CA LYS A 73 12.64 -5.66 5.33
C LYS A 73 13.71 -4.82 4.65
N LEU A 74 13.83 -3.62 5.16
CA LEU A 74 14.91 -2.70 4.87
C LEU A 74 16.23 -3.37 5.26
N GLY A 75 16.92 -4.01 4.30
CA GLY A 75 18.29 -4.52 4.47
C GLY A 75 19.27 -3.37 4.72
N THR A 76 20.49 -3.67 5.06
CA THR A 76 21.54 -2.68 5.40
C THR A 76 22.02 -1.84 4.21
N HIS A 77 21.71 -2.25 2.96
CA HIS A 77 22.08 -1.53 1.74
C HIS A 77 20.82 -1.26 0.89
N PHE A 78 20.41 0.00 0.84
CA PHE A 78 19.37 0.49 -0.08
C PHE A 78 20.01 1.11 -1.30
N ASP A 79 19.60 0.61 -2.45
CA ASP A 79 19.78 1.29 -3.72
C ASP A 79 18.48 1.99 -4.17
N LEU A 80 18.61 2.90 -5.13
CA LEU A 80 17.47 3.63 -5.67
C LEU A 80 16.42 2.70 -6.29
N GLN A 81 16.86 1.62 -6.92
CA GLN A 81 15.97 0.67 -7.58
C GLN A 81 15.08 -0.06 -6.56
N THR A 82 15.65 -0.51 -5.45
CA THR A 82 14.89 -1.14 -4.36
C THR A 82 13.83 -0.20 -3.79
N VAL A 83 14.19 1.06 -3.54
CA VAL A 83 13.23 2.05 -3.00
C VAL A 83 12.14 2.36 -4.00
N GLN A 84 12.45 2.42 -5.30
CA GLN A 84 11.46 2.60 -6.36
C GLN A 84 10.45 1.45 -6.37
N VAL A 85 10.92 0.20 -6.36
CA VAL A 85 10.05 -0.98 -6.30
C VAL A 85 9.16 -0.96 -5.05
N LEU A 86 9.69 -0.57 -3.89
CA LEU A 86 8.91 -0.45 -2.66
C LEU A 86 7.82 0.64 -2.74
N LEU A 87 8.09 1.75 -3.43
CA LEU A 87 7.11 2.81 -3.67
C LEU A 87 5.98 2.32 -4.59
N GLU A 88 6.31 1.63 -5.67
CA GLU A 88 5.35 1.05 -6.60
C GLU A 88 4.46 0.00 -5.92
N GLU A 89 5.06 -0.89 -5.14
CA GLU A 89 4.33 -1.88 -4.34
C GLU A 89 3.42 -1.21 -3.30
N ASN A 90 3.88 -0.14 -2.66
CA ASN A 90 3.10 0.62 -1.71
C ASN A 90 1.86 1.25 -2.35
N CYS A 91 2.00 1.87 -3.53
CA CYS A 91 0.89 2.46 -4.26
C CYS A 91 -0.08 1.39 -4.78
N THR A 92 0.45 0.28 -5.31
CA THR A 92 -0.35 -0.85 -5.78
C THR A 92 -1.19 -1.44 -4.65
N ALA A 93 -0.60 -1.65 -3.48
CA ALA A 93 -1.30 -2.19 -2.33
C ALA A 93 -2.45 -1.26 -1.87
N GLU A 94 -2.21 0.05 -1.82
CA GLU A 94 -3.27 1.02 -1.50
C GLU A 94 -4.41 0.96 -2.50
N LEU A 95 -4.09 0.96 -3.80
CA LEU A 95 -5.08 0.90 -4.88
C LEU A 95 -5.95 -0.35 -4.76
N ILE A 96 -5.33 -1.51 -4.53
CA ILE A 96 -6.06 -2.78 -4.38
C ILE A 96 -7.04 -2.70 -3.21
N HIS A 97 -6.64 -2.20 -2.05
CA HIS A 97 -7.53 -2.09 -0.91
C HIS A 97 -8.69 -1.11 -1.16
N TRP A 98 -8.47 -0.01 -1.89
CA TRP A 98 -9.54 0.86 -2.33
C TRP A 98 -10.50 0.16 -3.31
N LEU A 99 -9.97 -0.57 -4.29
CA LEU A 99 -10.80 -1.34 -5.24
C LEU A 99 -11.60 -2.43 -4.53
N LEU A 100 -11.03 -3.10 -3.54
CA LEU A 100 -11.74 -4.06 -2.69
C LEU A 100 -12.89 -3.40 -1.92
N CYS A 101 -12.67 -2.20 -1.36
CA CYS A 101 -13.74 -1.45 -0.69
C CYS A 101 -14.88 -1.11 -1.65
N VAL A 102 -14.56 -0.63 -2.87
CA VAL A 102 -15.56 -0.27 -3.88
C VAL A 102 -16.28 -1.52 -4.39
N ALA A 103 -15.57 -2.56 -4.78
CA ALA A 103 -16.18 -3.83 -5.23
C ALA A 103 -17.00 -4.48 -4.12
N GLY A 104 -16.56 -4.37 -2.87
CA GLY A 104 -17.24 -4.90 -1.71
C GLY A 104 -18.66 -4.36 -1.53
N LEU A 105 -18.98 -3.18 -2.04
CA LEU A 105 -20.35 -2.62 -2.02
C LEU A 105 -21.39 -3.56 -2.67
N PHE A 106 -20.97 -4.39 -3.62
CA PHE A 106 -21.87 -5.35 -4.26
C PHE A 106 -22.43 -6.38 -3.28
N CYS A 107 -21.77 -6.60 -2.14
CA CYS A 107 -22.25 -7.47 -1.07
C CYS A 107 -23.64 -7.06 -0.57
N LEU A 108 -24.00 -5.76 -0.62
CA LEU A 108 -25.31 -5.25 -0.21
C LEU A 108 -26.46 -5.79 -1.10
N LYS A 109 -26.16 -6.14 -2.35
CA LYS A 109 -27.11 -6.80 -3.25
C LYS A 109 -27.21 -8.30 -2.96
N LEU A 110 -26.11 -8.94 -2.57
CA LEU A 110 -26.07 -10.38 -2.26
C LEU A 110 -26.67 -10.70 -0.88
N CYS A 111 -26.65 -9.74 0.02
CA CYS A 111 -27.18 -9.86 1.36
C CYS A 111 -27.95 -8.58 1.72
N PRO A 112 -29.21 -8.44 1.25
CA PRO A 112 -30.01 -7.25 1.53
C PRO A 112 -30.37 -7.13 3.02
N GLY A 113 -30.55 -5.89 3.48
CA GLY A 113 -30.91 -5.56 4.86
C GLY A 113 -29.71 -5.31 5.77
N MET A 114 -29.97 -5.16 7.06
CA MET A 114 -28.97 -4.79 8.07
C MET A 114 -27.78 -5.75 8.14
N GLY A 115 -28.02 -7.05 7.90
CA GLY A 115 -26.94 -8.05 7.89
C GLY A 115 -25.88 -7.76 6.83
N GLY A 116 -26.28 -7.35 5.62
CA GLY A 116 -25.35 -6.96 4.56
C GLY A 116 -24.61 -5.67 4.88
N VAL A 117 -25.30 -4.70 5.48
CA VAL A 117 -24.67 -3.44 5.91
C VAL A 117 -23.57 -3.69 6.95
N VAL A 118 -23.85 -4.50 7.96
CA VAL A 118 -22.87 -4.87 8.99
C VAL A 118 -21.70 -5.64 8.37
N LEU A 119 -21.99 -6.60 7.49
CA LEU A 119 -20.97 -7.39 6.82
C LEU A 119 -20.05 -6.52 5.96
N TYR A 120 -20.61 -5.59 5.18
CA TYR A 120 -19.82 -4.63 4.41
C TYR A 120 -19.02 -3.70 5.31
N ALA A 121 -19.59 -3.18 6.39
CA ALA A 121 -18.88 -2.31 7.32
C ALA A 121 -17.66 -3.02 7.92
N LEU A 122 -17.80 -4.28 8.35
CA LEU A 122 -16.68 -5.08 8.84
C LEU A 122 -15.61 -5.31 7.76
N TYR A 123 -16.03 -5.59 6.53
CA TYR A 123 -15.12 -5.76 5.40
C TYR A 123 -14.35 -4.46 5.09
N PHE A 124 -15.05 -3.33 5.05
CA PHE A 124 -14.44 -2.01 4.85
C PHE A 124 -13.45 -1.67 5.96
N LEU A 125 -13.85 -1.84 7.22
CA LEU A 125 -12.99 -1.61 8.39
C LEU A 125 -11.75 -2.52 8.38
N GLY A 126 -11.87 -3.75 7.89
CA GLY A 126 -10.77 -4.67 7.71
C GLY A 126 -9.74 -4.23 6.65
N ASN A 127 -10.17 -3.48 5.63
CA ASN A 127 -9.29 -2.93 4.59
C ASN A 127 -8.62 -1.60 5.00
N LEU A 128 -9.24 -0.80 5.87
CA LEU A 128 -8.73 0.52 6.29
C LEU A 128 -7.31 0.48 6.87
N PRO A 129 -6.94 -0.45 7.77
CA PRO A 129 -5.59 -0.52 8.31
C PRO A 129 -4.51 -0.62 7.23
N TYR A 130 -4.77 -1.38 6.18
CA TYR A 130 -3.82 -1.53 5.07
C TYR A 130 -3.65 -0.22 4.29
N ILE A 131 -4.75 0.48 3.99
CA ILE A 131 -4.70 1.80 3.34
C ILE A 131 -3.90 2.79 4.20
N ILE A 132 -4.20 2.85 5.50
CA ILE A 132 -3.53 3.75 6.45
C ILE A 132 -2.03 3.46 6.53
N ILE A 133 -1.62 2.18 6.57
CA ILE A 133 -0.21 1.78 6.60
C ILE A 133 0.51 2.24 5.33
N GLN A 134 -0.11 2.09 4.16
CA GLN A 134 0.53 2.51 2.90
C GLN A 134 0.71 4.02 2.88
N ARG A 135 -0.30 4.80 3.26
CA ARG A 135 -0.22 6.26 3.32
C ARG A 135 0.75 6.76 4.40
N TYR A 136 0.89 6.05 5.52
CA TYR A 136 1.89 6.35 6.55
C TYR A 136 3.33 6.11 6.08
N ASN A 137 3.56 5.04 5.31
CA ASN A 137 4.91 4.66 4.89
C ASN A 137 5.40 5.42 3.65
N ARG A 138 4.49 5.84 2.76
CA ARG A 138 4.83 6.52 1.50
C ARG A 138 5.72 7.76 1.66
N PRO A 139 5.43 8.74 2.54
CA PRO A 139 6.30 9.91 2.68
C PRO A 139 7.70 9.55 3.16
N LYS A 140 7.86 8.47 3.92
CA LYS A 140 9.17 7.99 4.36
C LYS A 140 9.99 7.41 3.20
N LEU A 141 9.33 6.63 2.33
CA LEU A 141 9.95 6.06 1.15
C LEU A 141 10.34 7.15 0.14
N ILE A 142 9.48 8.16 -0.08
CA ILE A 142 9.79 9.30 -0.95
C ILE A 142 11.02 10.06 -0.43
N ARG A 143 11.07 10.37 0.85
CA ARG A 143 12.23 11.05 1.45
C ARG A 143 13.50 10.21 1.38
N LEU A 144 13.38 8.89 1.51
CA LEU A 144 14.53 7.99 1.36
C LEU A 144 15.04 7.99 -0.08
N GLN A 145 14.14 7.92 -1.07
CA GLN A 145 14.47 8.03 -2.48
C GLN A 145 15.22 9.33 -2.79
N GLU A 146 14.72 10.47 -2.33
CA GLU A 146 15.34 11.78 -2.52
C GLU A 146 16.76 11.86 -1.92
N ARG A 147 16.94 11.32 -0.72
CA ARG A 147 18.26 11.26 -0.08
C ARG A 147 19.25 10.41 -0.84
N LEU A 148 18.82 9.28 -1.39
CA LEU A 148 19.68 8.40 -2.20
C LEU A 148 20.05 9.06 -3.51
N GLN A 149 19.10 9.70 -4.20
CA GLN A 149 19.37 10.48 -5.42
C GLN A 149 20.39 11.58 -5.19
N GLN A 150 20.25 12.35 -4.11
CA GLN A 150 21.22 13.40 -3.74
C GLN A 150 22.62 12.85 -3.47
N ARG A 151 22.71 11.66 -2.85
CA ARG A 151 24.01 11.00 -2.60
C ARG A 151 24.68 10.56 -3.90
N GLU A 152 23.93 10.04 -4.86
CA GLU A 152 24.47 9.63 -6.16
C GLU A 152 24.96 10.82 -6.97
N VAL A 153 24.18 11.92 -7.01
CA VAL A 153 24.61 13.17 -7.66
C VAL A 153 25.90 13.71 -7.05
N ARG A 154 26.03 13.72 -5.72
CA ARG A 154 27.26 14.16 -5.06
C ARG A 154 28.46 13.26 -5.39
N LYS A 155 28.28 11.95 -5.45
CA LYS A 155 29.35 11.01 -5.83
C LYS A 155 29.80 11.25 -7.28
N GLY A 156 28.84 11.42 -8.21
CA GLY A 156 29.14 11.73 -9.61
C GLY A 156 29.87 13.06 -9.78
N ALA A 157 29.48 14.09 -9.03
CA ALA A 157 30.16 15.39 -9.07
C ALA A 157 31.60 15.34 -8.54
N CYS A 158 31.91 14.49 -7.55
CA CYS A 158 33.29 14.30 -7.06
C CYS A 158 34.17 13.58 -8.05
N VAL A 159 33.66 12.74 -8.94
CA VAL A 159 34.43 11.99 -9.93
C VAL A 159 34.85 12.87 -11.12
N CYS A 160 34.13 13.96 -11.39
CA CYS A 160 34.40 14.88 -12.51
C CYS A 160 35.41 15.99 -12.16
N VAL A 161 36.04 15.98 -10.98
CA VAL A 161 37.00 17.02 -10.51
C VAL A 161 38.46 16.55 -10.57
N PHE A 162 38.74 15.39 -11.20
CA PHE A 162 40.13 14.91 -11.41
C PHE A 162 40.44 14.80 -12.89
#